data_fbf7351b5cd73ec3a43a2cf14a099f70
#
_entry.id   fbf7351b5cd73ec3a43a2cf14a099f70
#
_cell.length_a   1.000
_cell.length_b   1.000
_cell.length_c   1.000
_cell.angle_alpha   90.00
_cell.angle_beta   90.00
_cell.angle_gamma   90.00
#
_symmetry.space_group_name_H-M   'P 1'
#
loop_
_entity.id
_entity.type
_entity.pdbx_description
1 polymer ?
#
loop_
_entity_poly.entity_id
_entity_poly.type
_entity_poly.pdbx_seq_one_letter_code
_entity_poly.pdbx_strand_id
1 'polypeptide(L)'
;LTIASGYIINNFYDAKKDLINRPKKAMIDRLVSQETKLKVYFTINFIVAFLMFFISWRAMLFFSAYIFLIWFYSHKLKKMFLIGNITAAVLAVLPFFGILMYYKNFYEVIFAHATFLFLLILIRELIKDLENIEGDLIADYKTIPVVFGEKRAKSIISILTILTLIPVYFLVEIYNVGYMDSY
;
A
#
# COMPACT_ATOMS: atom_id res chain seq x y z
N LEU A 1 -6.69 -2.67 13.16
CA LEU A 1 -7.09 -4.05 12.89
C LEU A 1 -7.05 -4.34 11.38
N THR A 2 -7.69 -3.54 10.52
CA THR A 2 -7.75 -3.75 9.06
C THR A 2 -6.37 -3.82 8.41
N ILE A 3 -5.43 -2.94 8.79
CA ILE A 3 -4.05 -2.98 8.30
C ILE A 3 -3.35 -4.29 8.73
N ALA A 4 -3.57 -4.73 9.97
CA ALA A 4 -3.00 -5.99 10.46
C ALA A 4 -3.52 -7.19 9.66
N SER A 5 -4.84 -7.26 9.38
CA SER A 5 -5.41 -8.29 8.52
C SER A 5 -4.82 -8.24 7.09
N GLY A 6 -4.58 -7.03 6.58
CA GLY A 6 -3.92 -6.82 5.29
C GLY A 6 -2.50 -7.40 5.24
N TYR A 7 -1.71 -7.22 6.30
CA TYR A 7 -0.39 -7.86 6.40
C TYR A 7 -0.47 -9.39 6.41
N ILE A 8 -1.43 -9.96 7.14
CA ILE A 8 -1.61 -11.41 7.24
C ILE A 8 -1.96 -12.00 5.87
N ILE A 9 -2.93 -11.42 5.15
CA ILE A 9 -3.33 -11.93 3.84
C ILE A 9 -2.25 -11.73 2.79
N ASN A 10 -1.53 -10.61 2.83
CA ASN A 10 -0.41 -10.39 1.93
C ASN A 10 0.71 -11.42 2.16
N ASN A 11 1.08 -11.67 3.43
CA ASN A 11 2.07 -12.68 3.79
C ASN A 11 1.63 -14.10 3.39
N PHE A 12 0.34 -14.42 3.50
CA PHE A 12 -0.21 -15.69 3.03
C PHE A 12 0.04 -15.92 1.53
N TYR A 13 -0.24 -14.92 0.69
CA TYR A 13 -0.03 -15.01 -0.77
C TYR A 13 1.44 -14.90 -1.18
N ASP A 14 2.28 -14.20 -0.41
CA ASP A 14 3.71 -14.03 -0.71
C ASP A 14 4.61 -15.16 -0.19
N ALA A 15 4.05 -16.16 0.50
CA ALA A 15 4.81 -17.21 1.17
C ALA A 15 5.84 -17.93 0.26
N LYS A 16 5.49 -18.19 -1.02
CA LYS A 16 6.42 -18.81 -1.99
C LYS A 16 7.52 -17.85 -2.43
N LYS A 17 7.17 -16.60 -2.70
CA LYS A 17 8.08 -15.53 -3.12
C LYS A 17 9.08 -15.18 -2.00
N ASP A 18 8.60 -15.08 -0.77
CA ASP A 18 9.42 -14.76 0.40
C ASP A 18 10.47 -15.83 0.72
N LEU A 19 10.26 -17.09 0.31
CA LEU A 19 11.28 -18.14 0.42
C LEU A 19 12.55 -17.82 -0.35
N ILE A 20 12.43 -17.09 -1.45
CA ILE A 20 13.53 -16.72 -2.33
C ILE A 20 14.12 -15.38 -1.88
N ASN A 21 13.26 -14.37 -1.80
CA ASN A 21 13.70 -13.00 -1.53
C ASN A 21 14.09 -12.76 -0.07
N ARG A 22 13.44 -13.47 0.88
CA ARG A 22 13.61 -13.25 2.33
C ARG A 22 13.60 -14.56 3.11
N PRO A 23 14.59 -15.47 2.89
CA PRO A 23 14.55 -16.82 3.44
C PRO A 23 14.49 -16.83 4.98
N LYS A 24 15.21 -15.94 5.67
CA LYS A 24 15.16 -15.85 7.14
C LYS A 24 13.76 -15.49 7.65
N LYS A 25 13.10 -14.51 7.03
CA LYS A 25 11.72 -14.14 7.35
C LYS A 25 10.78 -15.31 7.08
N ALA A 26 10.89 -15.95 5.92
CA ALA A 26 10.06 -17.07 5.53
C ALA A 26 10.18 -18.28 6.47
N MET A 27 11.37 -18.53 7.07
CA MET A 27 11.54 -19.55 8.11
C MET A 27 10.73 -19.24 9.36
N ILE A 28 10.76 -17.99 9.85
CA ILE A 28 9.96 -17.54 11.00
C ILE A 28 8.46 -17.64 10.69
N ASP A 29 8.06 -17.17 9.52
CA ASP A 29 6.67 -17.19 9.08
C ASP A 29 6.07 -18.61 8.96
N ARG A 30 6.91 -19.63 8.75
CA ARG A 30 6.50 -21.03 8.71
C ARG A 30 6.18 -21.62 10.09
N LEU A 31 6.60 -20.99 11.20
CA LEU A 31 6.21 -21.39 12.53
C LEU A 31 4.69 -21.30 12.75
N VAL A 32 4.02 -20.47 11.97
CA VAL A 32 2.56 -20.33 11.97
C VAL A 32 1.99 -20.98 10.72
N SER A 33 1.09 -21.96 10.90
CA SER A 33 0.48 -22.66 9.78
C SER A 33 -0.35 -21.71 8.90
N GLN A 34 -0.47 -22.02 7.60
CA GLN A 34 -1.27 -21.23 6.67
C GLN A 34 -2.75 -21.20 7.07
N GLU A 35 -3.25 -22.31 7.62
CA GLU A 35 -4.60 -22.41 8.15
C GLU A 35 -4.82 -21.43 9.32
N THR A 36 -3.86 -21.38 10.26
CA THR A 36 -3.92 -20.43 11.38
C THR A 36 -3.91 -18.98 10.90
N LYS A 37 -3.09 -18.64 9.91
CA LYS A 37 -3.07 -17.29 9.31
C LYS A 37 -4.44 -16.91 8.75
N LEU A 38 -5.10 -17.82 8.01
CA LEU A 38 -6.43 -17.58 7.48
C LEU A 38 -7.49 -17.45 8.59
N LYS A 39 -7.45 -18.31 9.61
CA LYS A 39 -8.37 -18.20 10.75
C LYS A 39 -8.23 -16.84 11.44
N VAL A 40 -7.00 -16.40 11.72
CA VAL A 40 -6.73 -15.08 12.33
C VAL A 40 -7.20 -13.95 11.40
N TYR A 41 -6.94 -14.04 10.10
CA TYR A 41 -7.42 -13.08 9.11
C TYR A 41 -8.94 -12.91 9.15
N PHE A 42 -9.70 -14.01 9.06
CA PHE A 42 -11.16 -13.95 9.09
C PHE A 42 -11.69 -13.46 10.45
N THR A 43 -11.08 -13.89 11.56
CA THR A 43 -11.46 -13.43 12.90
C THR A 43 -11.29 -11.93 13.06
N ILE A 44 -10.15 -11.37 12.65
CA ILE A 44 -9.90 -9.92 12.71
C ILE A 44 -10.90 -9.17 11.84
N ASN A 45 -11.16 -9.63 10.62
CA ASN A 45 -12.11 -8.96 9.72
C ASN A 45 -13.54 -9.02 10.24
N PHE A 46 -13.93 -10.13 10.87
CA PHE A 46 -15.23 -10.25 11.54
C PHE A 46 -15.36 -9.24 12.69
N ILE A 47 -14.31 -9.13 13.53
CA ILE A 47 -14.27 -8.14 14.62
C ILE A 47 -14.38 -6.73 14.05
N VAL A 48 -13.67 -6.40 12.97
CA VAL A 48 -13.75 -5.09 12.31
C VAL A 48 -15.18 -4.81 11.84
N ALA A 49 -15.79 -5.75 11.11
CA ALA A 49 -17.14 -5.58 10.60
C ALA A 49 -18.15 -5.39 11.75
N PHE A 50 -18.03 -6.18 12.82
CA PHE A 50 -18.85 -6.07 14.01
C PHE A 50 -18.71 -4.69 14.68
N LEU A 51 -17.49 -4.22 14.91
CA LEU A 51 -17.26 -2.91 15.51
C LEU A 51 -17.79 -1.76 14.64
N MET A 52 -17.59 -1.84 13.31
CA MET A 52 -18.06 -0.81 12.38
C MET A 52 -19.58 -0.71 12.31
N PHE A 53 -20.28 -1.82 12.52
CA PHE A 53 -21.74 -1.83 12.60
C PHE A 53 -22.29 -0.88 13.67
N PHE A 54 -21.61 -0.79 14.84
CA PHE A 54 -22.01 0.13 15.93
C PHE A 54 -21.63 1.59 15.68
N ILE A 55 -20.66 1.86 14.78
CA ILE A 55 -20.24 3.23 14.48
C ILE A 55 -21.17 3.87 13.46
N SER A 56 -21.25 3.33 12.28
CA SER A 56 -22.21 3.75 11.25
C SER A 56 -22.21 2.77 10.05
N TRP A 57 -23.34 2.69 9.36
CA TRP A 57 -23.46 1.89 8.15
C TRP A 57 -22.49 2.34 7.04
N ARG A 58 -22.16 3.65 6.97
CA ARG A 58 -21.17 4.20 6.01
C ARG A 58 -19.76 3.72 6.32
N ALA A 59 -19.38 3.71 7.61
CA ALA A 59 -18.09 3.17 8.03
C ALA A 59 -17.99 1.67 7.73
N MET A 60 -19.07 0.91 7.99
CA MET A 60 -19.12 -0.51 7.68
C MET A 60 -18.92 -0.76 6.18
N LEU A 61 -19.59 -0.03 5.30
CA LEU A 61 -19.42 -0.15 3.85
C LEU A 61 -17.99 0.19 3.41
N PHE A 62 -17.42 1.30 3.91
CA PHE A 62 -16.07 1.72 3.59
C PHE A 62 -15.04 0.66 3.98
N PHE A 63 -15.07 0.18 5.22
CA PHE A 63 -14.09 -0.80 5.69
C PHE A 63 -14.28 -2.17 5.06
N SER A 64 -15.51 -2.58 4.75
CA SER A 64 -15.78 -3.83 4.02
C SER A 64 -15.20 -3.76 2.60
N ALA A 65 -15.44 -2.66 1.89
CA ALA A 65 -14.84 -2.43 0.56
C ALA A 65 -13.31 -2.37 0.63
N TYR A 66 -12.75 -1.72 1.65
CA TYR A 66 -11.31 -1.61 1.86
C TYR A 66 -10.66 -2.98 2.14
N ILE A 67 -11.26 -3.81 2.99
CA ILE A 67 -10.82 -5.18 3.27
C ILE A 67 -10.85 -6.03 1.98
N PHE A 68 -11.94 -5.92 1.21
CA PHE A 68 -12.06 -6.59 -0.08
C PHE A 68 -10.97 -6.15 -1.07
N LEU A 69 -10.70 -4.86 -1.18
CA LEU A 69 -9.66 -4.32 -2.06
C LEU A 69 -8.25 -4.79 -1.66
N ILE A 70 -7.94 -4.85 -0.36
CA ILE A 70 -6.66 -5.38 0.15
C ILE A 70 -6.52 -6.87 -0.19
N TRP A 71 -7.58 -7.64 0.00
CA TRP A 71 -7.59 -9.05 -0.38
C TRP A 71 -7.39 -9.24 -1.89
N PHE A 72 -8.16 -8.51 -2.70
CA PHE A 72 -8.09 -8.59 -4.17
C PHE A 72 -6.74 -8.13 -4.71
N TYR A 73 -6.17 -7.08 -4.11
CA TYR A 73 -4.79 -6.68 -4.38
C TYR A 73 -3.81 -7.82 -4.09
N SER A 74 -3.86 -8.41 -2.90
CA SER A 74 -2.95 -9.49 -2.50
C SER A 74 -3.13 -10.75 -3.34
N HIS A 75 -4.36 -11.05 -3.76
CA HIS A 75 -4.69 -12.23 -4.56
C HIS A 75 -4.24 -12.08 -6.03
N LYS A 76 -4.52 -10.95 -6.67
CA LYS A 76 -4.38 -10.80 -8.12
C LYS A 76 -3.63 -9.54 -8.54
N LEU A 77 -4.01 -8.35 -8.07
CA LEU A 77 -3.56 -7.09 -8.66
C LEU A 77 -2.06 -6.86 -8.53
N LYS A 78 -1.44 -7.29 -7.43
CA LYS A 78 0.00 -7.12 -7.20
C LYS A 78 0.89 -7.83 -8.23
N LYS A 79 0.36 -8.82 -8.96
CA LYS A 79 1.07 -9.53 -10.03
C LYS A 79 1.00 -8.81 -11.37
N MET A 80 0.09 -7.84 -11.50
CA MET A 80 -0.18 -7.18 -12.77
C MET A 80 0.75 -5.98 -12.96
N PHE A 81 1.25 -5.86 -14.19
CA PHE A 81 2.13 -4.75 -14.59
C PHE A 81 1.48 -3.39 -14.29
N LEU A 82 2.23 -2.49 -13.66
CA LEU A 82 1.83 -1.15 -13.22
C LEU A 82 0.65 -1.11 -12.24
N ILE A 83 -0.39 -1.91 -12.46
CA ILE A 83 -1.60 -1.95 -11.63
C ILE A 83 -1.25 -2.32 -10.19
N GLY A 84 -0.30 -3.25 -9.99
CA GLY A 84 0.16 -3.64 -8.66
C GLY A 84 0.70 -2.46 -7.86
N ASN A 85 1.64 -1.70 -8.42
CA ASN A 85 2.27 -0.58 -7.74
C ASN A 85 1.29 0.58 -7.49
N ILE A 86 0.48 0.93 -8.50
CA ILE A 86 -0.53 1.99 -8.38
C ILE A 86 -1.57 1.61 -7.31
N THR A 87 -2.09 0.39 -7.36
CA THR A 87 -3.09 -0.07 -6.38
C THR A 87 -2.51 -0.11 -4.97
N ALA A 88 -1.24 -0.54 -4.79
CA ALA A 88 -0.57 -0.49 -3.50
C ALA A 88 -0.52 0.93 -2.93
N ALA A 89 -0.11 1.90 -3.76
CA ALA A 89 -0.05 3.30 -3.36
C ALA A 89 -1.44 3.87 -3.04
N VAL A 90 -2.44 3.59 -3.87
CA VAL A 90 -3.84 4.00 -3.62
C VAL A 90 -4.34 3.41 -2.30
N LEU A 91 -4.19 2.10 -2.07
CA LEU A 91 -4.65 1.44 -0.85
C LEU A 91 -3.96 1.98 0.41
N ALA A 92 -2.71 2.39 0.31
CA ALA A 92 -2.00 2.97 1.44
C ALA A 92 -2.47 4.40 1.78
N VAL A 93 -2.92 5.17 0.78
CA VAL A 93 -3.44 6.55 0.96
C VAL A 93 -4.94 6.56 1.29
N LEU A 94 -5.68 5.51 0.93
CA LEU A 94 -7.13 5.44 1.08
C LEU A 94 -7.65 5.69 2.51
N PRO A 95 -7.03 5.17 3.59
CA PRO A 95 -7.47 5.46 4.96
C PRO A 95 -7.41 6.93 5.32
N PHE A 96 -6.43 7.66 4.78
CA PHE A 96 -6.32 9.10 4.94
C PHE A 96 -7.55 9.82 4.37
N PHE A 97 -7.98 9.46 3.15
CA PHE A 97 -9.22 9.98 2.58
C PHE A 97 -10.47 9.56 3.34
N GLY A 98 -10.49 8.37 3.93
CA GLY A 98 -11.59 7.93 4.79
C GLY A 98 -11.80 8.86 5.98
N ILE A 99 -10.72 9.33 6.62
CA ILE A 99 -10.77 10.30 7.72
C ILE A 99 -11.30 11.65 7.22
N LEU A 100 -10.84 12.13 6.06
CA LEU A 100 -11.29 13.41 5.49
C LEU A 100 -12.77 13.39 5.14
N MET A 101 -13.27 12.27 4.59
CA MET A 101 -14.70 12.10 4.32
C MET A 101 -15.54 12.13 5.61
N TYR A 102 -15.02 11.55 6.68
CA TYR A 102 -15.72 11.57 7.98
C TYR A 102 -15.87 12.99 8.54
N TYR A 103 -14.78 13.79 8.50
CA TYR A 103 -14.77 15.17 8.99
C TYR A 103 -15.27 16.20 7.98
N LYS A 104 -15.64 15.79 6.75
CA LYS A 104 -16.05 16.66 5.63
C LYS A 104 -15.05 17.77 5.33
N ASN A 105 -13.78 17.48 5.47
CA ASN A 105 -12.69 18.43 5.29
C ASN A 105 -11.98 18.14 3.97
N PHE A 106 -12.22 18.97 2.93
CA PHE A 106 -11.68 18.81 1.57
C PHE A 106 -10.93 20.05 1.12
N TYR A 107 -10.06 20.60 1.97
CA TYR A 107 -9.19 21.70 1.56
C TYR A 107 -8.16 21.27 0.52
N GLU A 108 -7.83 22.16 -0.41
CA GLU A 108 -6.88 21.87 -1.50
C GLU A 108 -5.50 21.41 -1.00
N VAL A 109 -5.03 21.98 0.11
CA VAL A 109 -3.75 21.59 0.75
C VAL A 109 -3.69 20.08 1.07
N ILE A 110 -4.82 19.48 1.36
CA ILE A 110 -4.92 18.06 1.69
C ILE A 110 -4.63 17.18 0.46
N PHE A 111 -5.09 17.61 -0.72
CA PHE A 111 -4.82 16.91 -1.98
C PHE A 111 -3.33 17.00 -2.35
N ALA A 112 -2.67 18.13 -2.06
CA ALA A 112 -1.23 18.26 -2.23
C ALA A 112 -0.46 17.28 -1.33
N HIS A 113 -0.83 17.15 -0.04
CA HIS A 113 -0.26 16.15 0.86
C HIS A 113 -0.52 14.72 0.39
N ALA A 114 -1.74 14.42 -0.04
CA ALA A 114 -2.11 13.11 -0.54
C ALA A 114 -1.33 12.73 -1.80
N THR A 115 -1.13 13.68 -2.72
CA THR A 115 -0.32 13.48 -3.93
C THR A 115 1.14 13.22 -3.58
N PHE A 116 1.71 13.98 -2.66
CA PHE A 116 3.07 13.76 -2.16
C PHE A 116 3.21 12.37 -1.53
N LEU A 117 2.32 12.02 -0.63
CA LEU A 117 2.32 10.70 0.02
C LEU A 117 2.16 9.56 -1.00
N PHE A 118 1.26 9.72 -1.97
CA PHE A 118 1.06 8.74 -3.04
C PHE A 118 2.34 8.50 -3.84
N LEU A 119 3.04 9.57 -4.25
CA LEU A 119 4.29 9.46 -5.00
C LEU A 119 5.39 8.79 -4.17
N LEU A 120 5.52 9.14 -2.89
CA LEU A 120 6.50 8.50 -2.00
C LEU A 120 6.25 7.00 -1.86
N ILE A 121 4.98 6.60 -1.69
CA ILE A 121 4.62 5.19 -1.56
C ILE A 121 4.85 4.46 -2.89
N LEU A 122 4.53 5.08 -4.01
CA LEU A 122 4.77 4.52 -5.34
C LEU A 122 6.27 4.29 -5.58
N ILE A 123 7.12 5.26 -5.25
CA ILE A 123 8.58 5.12 -5.32
C ILE A 123 9.05 3.97 -4.43
N ARG A 124 8.56 3.89 -3.21
CA ARG A 124 8.89 2.80 -2.27
C ARG A 124 8.52 1.42 -2.82
N GLU A 125 7.33 1.27 -3.43
CA GLU A 125 6.92 0.00 -4.04
C GLU A 125 7.82 -0.36 -5.24
N LEU A 126 8.24 0.60 -6.06
CA LEU A 126 9.18 0.37 -7.17
C LEU A 126 10.58 -0.04 -6.68
N ILE A 127 11.08 0.57 -5.61
CA ILE A 127 12.36 0.17 -4.99
C ILE A 127 12.26 -1.27 -4.44
N LYS A 128 11.16 -1.59 -3.77
CA LYS A 128 10.90 -2.94 -3.28
C LYS A 128 10.84 -3.98 -4.41
N ASP A 129 10.28 -3.64 -5.56
CA ASP A 129 10.27 -4.52 -6.73
C ASP A 129 11.69 -4.71 -7.29
N LEU A 130 12.54 -3.68 -7.29
CA LEU A 130 13.95 -3.80 -7.64
C LEU A 130 14.72 -4.77 -6.72
N GLU A 131 14.43 -4.75 -5.42
CA GLU A 131 15.04 -5.66 -4.45
C GLU A 131 14.58 -7.11 -4.61
N ASN A 132 13.41 -7.32 -5.23
CA ASN A 132 12.72 -8.60 -5.25
C ASN A 132 12.62 -9.25 -6.65
N ILE A 133 13.42 -8.83 -7.62
CA ILE A 133 13.36 -9.27 -9.04
C ILE A 133 13.38 -10.80 -9.16
N GLU A 134 14.27 -11.50 -8.46
CA GLU A 134 14.40 -12.95 -8.57
C GLU A 134 13.13 -13.68 -8.13
N GLY A 135 12.59 -13.32 -6.97
CA GLY A 135 11.35 -13.91 -6.47
C GLY A 135 10.13 -13.51 -7.31
N ASP A 136 10.12 -12.30 -7.87
CA ASP A 136 9.05 -11.84 -8.76
C ASP A 136 9.02 -12.65 -10.06
N LEU A 137 10.18 -12.93 -10.65
CA LEU A 137 10.32 -13.79 -11.84
C LEU A 137 9.79 -15.20 -11.57
N ILE A 138 10.19 -15.82 -10.46
CA ILE A 138 9.79 -17.19 -10.11
C ILE A 138 8.30 -17.28 -9.75
N ALA A 139 7.74 -16.21 -9.16
CA ALA A 139 6.33 -16.13 -8.80
C ALA A 139 5.42 -15.62 -9.94
N ASP A 140 5.98 -15.42 -11.14
CA ASP A 140 5.29 -14.91 -12.33
C ASP A 140 4.63 -13.52 -12.12
N TYR A 141 5.35 -12.64 -11.39
CA TYR A 141 4.93 -11.25 -11.20
C TYR A 141 5.49 -10.38 -12.34
N LYS A 142 4.61 -9.58 -12.95
CA LYS A 142 4.97 -8.65 -14.02
C LYS A 142 5.27 -7.26 -13.45
N THR A 143 6.31 -7.17 -12.62
CA THR A 143 6.72 -5.87 -12.06
C THR A 143 7.54 -5.07 -13.08
N ILE A 144 7.70 -3.75 -12.85
CA ILE A 144 8.45 -2.87 -13.77
C ILE A 144 9.87 -3.36 -13.99
N PRO A 145 10.66 -3.72 -12.96
CA PRO A 145 12.03 -4.23 -13.19
C PRO A 145 12.06 -5.58 -13.89
N VAL A 146 11.06 -6.44 -13.71
CA VAL A 146 10.95 -7.73 -14.41
C VAL A 146 10.68 -7.51 -15.91
N VAL A 147 9.79 -6.56 -16.27
CA VAL A 147 9.37 -6.33 -17.66
C VAL A 147 10.36 -5.46 -18.41
N PHE A 148 10.84 -4.37 -17.82
CA PHE A 148 11.69 -3.38 -18.48
C PHE A 148 13.17 -3.45 -18.12
N GLY A 149 13.52 -4.27 -17.13
CA GLY A 149 14.86 -4.36 -16.59
C GLY A 149 15.19 -3.28 -15.55
N GLU A 150 16.25 -3.55 -14.79
CA GLU A 150 16.69 -2.73 -13.66
C GLU A 150 17.02 -1.28 -14.04
N LYS A 151 17.72 -1.07 -15.18
CA LYS A 151 18.13 0.28 -15.62
C LYS A 151 16.95 1.20 -15.86
N ARG A 152 15.90 0.70 -16.56
CA ARG A 152 14.69 1.50 -16.82
C ARG A 152 13.88 1.74 -15.55
N ALA A 153 13.80 0.74 -14.68
CA ALA A 153 13.13 0.89 -13.38
C ALA A 153 13.80 2.00 -12.54
N LYS A 154 15.12 2.05 -12.46
CA LYS A 154 15.87 3.13 -11.80
C LYS A 154 15.61 4.50 -12.43
N SER A 155 15.53 4.57 -13.75
CA SER A 155 15.18 5.84 -14.44
C SER A 155 13.77 6.32 -14.09
N ILE A 156 12.78 5.41 -14.05
CA ILE A 156 11.40 5.73 -13.65
C ILE A 156 11.36 6.24 -12.21
N ILE A 157 12.07 5.59 -11.28
CA ILE A 157 12.17 6.03 -9.89
C ILE A 157 12.77 7.44 -9.81
N SER A 158 13.85 7.73 -10.55
CA SER A 158 14.46 9.06 -10.59
C SER A 158 13.49 10.13 -11.10
N ILE A 159 12.73 9.84 -12.16
CA ILE A 159 11.71 10.75 -12.68
C ILE A 159 10.61 10.99 -11.63
N LEU A 160 10.09 9.94 -11.01
CA LEU A 160 9.08 10.07 -9.96
C LEU A 160 9.59 10.88 -8.76
N THR A 161 10.87 10.69 -8.38
CA THR A 161 11.51 11.47 -7.31
C THR A 161 11.55 12.97 -7.66
N ILE A 162 11.87 13.32 -8.91
CA ILE A 162 11.82 14.71 -9.36
C ILE A 162 10.37 15.23 -9.33
N LEU A 163 9.39 14.41 -9.74
CA LEU A 163 7.98 14.78 -9.72
C LEU A 163 7.46 15.05 -8.31
N THR A 164 8.07 14.48 -7.25
CA THR A 164 7.68 14.82 -5.86
C THR A 164 7.95 16.28 -5.50
N LEU A 165 8.83 16.98 -6.22
CA LEU A 165 9.07 18.42 -6.00
C LEU A 165 7.86 19.28 -6.33
N ILE A 166 6.95 18.81 -7.20
CA ILE A 166 5.73 19.55 -7.56
C ILE A 166 4.82 19.72 -6.35
N PRO A 167 4.31 18.65 -5.69
CA PRO A 167 3.50 18.83 -4.50
C PRO A 167 4.25 19.50 -3.35
N VAL A 168 5.57 19.32 -3.23
CA VAL A 168 6.40 20.04 -2.24
C VAL A 168 6.36 21.54 -2.50
N TYR A 169 6.53 21.97 -3.75
CA TYR A 169 6.41 23.37 -4.13
C TYR A 169 5.05 23.97 -3.75
N PHE A 170 3.95 23.25 -4.06
CA PHE A 170 2.61 23.68 -3.66
C PHE A 170 2.47 23.80 -2.14
N LEU A 171 2.99 22.82 -1.39
CA LEU A 171 2.89 22.82 0.07
C LEU A 171 3.68 23.98 0.69
N VAL A 172 4.88 24.27 0.21
CA VAL A 172 5.76 25.28 0.79
C VAL A 172 5.36 26.69 0.34
N GLU A 173 5.28 26.93 -0.98
CA GLU A 173 5.13 28.27 -1.54
C GLU A 173 3.66 28.74 -1.60
N ILE A 174 2.71 27.83 -1.85
CA ILE A 174 1.30 28.22 -2.03
C ILE A 174 0.52 28.10 -0.73
N TYR A 175 0.74 27.00 0.00
CA TYR A 175 0.00 26.73 1.24
C TYR A 175 0.76 27.10 2.52
N ASN A 176 2.00 27.62 2.41
CA ASN A 176 2.86 28.03 3.54
C ASN A 176 3.02 26.93 4.63
N VAL A 177 2.99 25.66 4.23
CA VAL A 177 3.17 24.55 5.16
C VAL A 177 4.67 24.42 5.49
N GLY A 178 5.02 24.53 6.76
CA GLY A 178 6.41 24.44 7.22
C GLY A 178 7.09 25.78 7.48
N TYR A 179 6.49 26.90 7.13
CA TYR A 179 6.87 28.17 7.73
C TYR A 179 6.43 28.13 9.20
N MET A 180 7.38 27.85 10.08
CA MET A 180 7.24 28.22 11.48
C MET A 180 7.37 29.73 11.51
N ASP A 181 6.28 30.43 11.27
CA ASP A 181 6.23 31.84 11.62
C ASP A 181 6.50 31.92 13.11
N SER A 182 7.59 32.61 13.43
CA SER A 182 8.07 32.90 14.76
C SER A 182 6.90 33.24 15.69
N TYR A 183 6.55 32.30 16.57
CA TYR A 183 5.82 32.62 17.77
C TYR A 183 6.76 33.18 18.82
#